data_f750d9f17ed580cb7a630b730c8cee72
#
_entry.id   f750d9f17ed580cb7a630b730c8cee72
#
_cell.length_a   1.000
_cell.length_b   1.000
_cell.length_c   1.000
_cell.angle_alpha   90.00
_cell.angle_beta   90.00
_cell.angle_gamma   90.00
#
_symmetry.space_group_name_H-M   'P 1'
#
loop_
_entity.id
_entity.type
_entity.pdbx_description
1 polymer ?
#
loop_
_entity_poly.entity_id
_entity_poly.type
_entity_poly.pdbx_seq_one_letter_code
_entity_poly.pdbx_strand_id
1 'polypeptide(L)'
;EKNQIDAAWFATAIEEQHVGKSGIPLAMALRLPYIPVTRVENYCASGSEAFRGAVYAVASGAADIALAVGVEKLKDTGYGGLPQRSRGALNDQFWSNNSAPGSFAQLASAYQAKHGVDKNDLKRAMAHISVKSHANGAKNPKAHLQKAIDEDRVMSAPMIAEPLGLFDCCGVS
;
A
#
# COMPACT_ATOMS: atom_id res chain seq x y z
N GLU A 1 -14.49 -20.91 -11.98
CA GLU A 1 -15.03 -20.04 -13.05
C GLU A 1 -15.71 -18.81 -12.43
N LYS A 2 -15.86 -17.70 -13.19
CA LYS A 2 -16.44 -16.44 -12.64
C LYS A 2 -17.86 -16.59 -12.13
N ASN A 3 -18.64 -17.46 -12.72
CA ASN A 3 -20.01 -17.77 -12.30
C ASN A 3 -20.12 -18.56 -11.00
N GLN A 4 -19.01 -18.98 -10.42
CA GLN A 4 -18.95 -19.65 -9.12
C GLN A 4 -18.68 -18.68 -7.97
N ILE A 5 -18.42 -17.40 -8.28
CA ILE A 5 -18.16 -16.38 -7.25
C ILE A 5 -19.49 -15.89 -6.69
N ASP A 6 -19.67 -16.00 -5.39
CA ASP A 6 -20.89 -15.60 -4.68
C ASP A 6 -20.86 -14.15 -4.19
N ALA A 7 -19.66 -13.63 -3.87
CA ALA A 7 -19.48 -12.26 -3.42
C ALA A 7 -18.08 -11.75 -3.73
N ALA A 8 -17.92 -10.43 -3.87
CA ALA A 8 -16.62 -9.81 -4.13
C ALA A 8 -16.36 -8.60 -3.24
N TRP A 9 -15.12 -8.44 -2.82
CA TRP A 9 -14.59 -7.25 -2.14
C TRP A 9 -13.57 -6.56 -3.03
N PHE A 10 -13.82 -5.29 -3.28
CA PHE A 10 -13.01 -4.44 -4.14
C PHE A 10 -12.33 -3.36 -3.32
N ALA A 11 -10.99 -3.39 -3.28
CA ALA A 11 -10.17 -2.43 -2.58
C ALA A 11 -9.54 -1.42 -3.54
N THR A 12 -9.76 -0.14 -3.27
CA THR A 12 -9.08 0.96 -3.93
C THR A 12 -9.10 2.18 -3.00
N ALA A 13 -7.96 2.83 -2.81
CA ALA A 13 -7.82 4.02 -1.97
C ALA A 13 -8.01 5.31 -2.77
N ILE A 14 -7.66 5.29 -4.07
CA ILE A 14 -7.77 6.47 -4.93
C ILE A 14 -9.07 6.44 -5.69
N GLU A 15 -9.87 7.48 -5.49
CA GLU A 15 -11.08 7.70 -6.24
C GLU A 15 -10.77 8.61 -7.43
N GLU A 16 -10.73 8.06 -8.63
CA GLU A 16 -10.86 8.86 -9.83
C GLU A 16 -12.32 9.24 -10.04
N GLN A 17 -12.55 10.35 -10.74
CA GLN A 17 -13.89 10.83 -11.03
C GLN A 17 -14.69 9.73 -11.76
N HIS A 18 -15.80 9.33 -11.17
CA HIS A 18 -16.68 8.27 -11.66
C HIS A 18 -16.13 6.82 -11.61
N VAL A 19 -14.91 6.62 -11.13
CA VAL A 19 -14.29 5.30 -11.00
C VAL A 19 -13.84 5.11 -9.55
N GLY A 20 -14.07 3.93 -8.99
CA GLY A 20 -13.59 3.59 -7.64
C GLY A 20 -14.48 4.01 -6.47
N LYS A 21 -15.61 4.70 -6.71
CA LYS A 21 -16.55 5.06 -5.63
C LYS A 21 -17.48 3.93 -5.19
N SER A 22 -17.56 2.86 -5.98
CA SER A 22 -18.44 1.71 -5.73
C SER A 22 -17.83 0.43 -6.26
N GLY A 23 -18.49 -0.70 -6.06
CA GLY A 23 -18.14 -1.98 -6.68
C GLY A 23 -18.52 -2.10 -8.16
N ILE A 24 -19.28 -1.15 -8.71
CA ILE A 24 -19.80 -1.21 -10.08
C ILE A 24 -18.68 -1.31 -11.13
N PRO A 25 -17.61 -0.50 -11.10
CA PRO A 25 -16.55 -0.61 -12.09
C PRO A 25 -15.91 -2.00 -12.15
N LEU A 26 -15.67 -2.62 -10.98
CA LEU A 26 -15.15 -3.98 -10.91
C LEU A 26 -16.15 -4.99 -11.52
N ALA A 27 -17.41 -4.91 -11.13
CA ALA A 27 -18.45 -5.80 -11.60
C ALA A 27 -18.57 -5.75 -13.14
N MET A 28 -18.55 -4.55 -13.71
CA MET A 28 -18.59 -4.34 -15.16
C MET A 28 -17.34 -4.85 -15.87
N ALA A 29 -16.15 -4.50 -15.38
CA ALA A 29 -14.88 -4.90 -15.99
C ALA A 29 -14.69 -6.42 -16.01
N LEU A 30 -15.03 -7.08 -14.92
CA LEU A 30 -14.95 -8.53 -14.80
C LEU A 30 -16.18 -9.26 -15.37
N ARG A 31 -17.24 -8.52 -15.73
CA ARG A 31 -18.54 -9.10 -16.14
C ARG A 31 -19.01 -10.13 -15.11
N LEU A 32 -19.04 -9.70 -13.85
CA LEU A 32 -19.53 -10.56 -12.75
C LEU A 32 -21.05 -10.77 -12.91
N PRO A 33 -21.57 -11.94 -12.51
CA PRO A 33 -23.02 -12.13 -12.43
C PRO A 33 -23.63 -11.21 -11.37
N TYR A 34 -24.95 -11.31 -11.14
CA TYR A 34 -25.66 -10.52 -10.14
C TYR A 34 -25.29 -10.98 -8.72
N ILE A 35 -24.09 -10.60 -8.27
CA ILE A 35 -23.55 -10.89 -6.94
C ILE A 35 -23.27 -9.58 -6.19
N PRO A 36 -23.26 -9.59 -4.84
CA PRO A 36 -22.83 -8.43 -4.07
C PRO A 36 -21.35 -8.12 -4.32
N VAL A 37 -21.07 -6.84 -4.60
CA VAL A 37 -19.71 -6.33 -4.74
C VAL A 37 -19.54 -5.15 -3.78
N THR A 38 -18.75 -5.36 -2.74
CA THR A 38 -18.49 -4.35 -1.69
C THR A 38 -17.17 -3.63 -1.96
N ARG A 39 -17.21 -2.31 -2.10
CA ARG A 39 -16.00 -1.51 -2.10
C ARG A 39 -15.54 -1.27 -0.66
N VAL A 40 -14.25 -1.45 -0.42
CA VAL A 40 -13.59 -1.18 0.86
C VAL A 40 -12.39 -0.25 0.66
N GLU A 41 -12.08 0.54 1.67
CA GLU A 41 -10.95 1.44 1.65
C GLU A 41 -10.36 1.59 3.07
N ASN A 42 -9.07 1.49 3.18
CA ASN A 42 -8.29 1.75 4.39
C ASN A 42 -6.84 2.12 4.01
N TYR A 43 -6.68 3.13 3.17
CA TYR A 43 -5.39 3.54 2.59
C TYR A 43 -4.58 2.33 2.08
N CYS A 44 -3.31 2.24 2.48
CA CYS A 44 -2.41 1.13 2.08
C CYS A 44 -2.86 -0.24 2.59
N ALA A 45 -3.75 -0.32 3.58
CA ALA A 45 -4.32 -1.57 4.09
C ALA A 45 -5.62 -1.99 3.38
N SER A 46 -6.05 -1.30 2.33
CA SER A 46 -7.31 -1.58 1.64
C SER A 46 -7.37 -3.01 1.09
N GLY A 47 -6.26 -3.54 0.58
CA GLY A 47 -6.18 -4.94 0.13
C GLY A 47 -6.40 -5.95 1.27
N SER A 48 -5.87 -5.66 2.46
CA SER A 48 -6.09 -6.48 3.66
C SER A 48 -7.55 -6.44 4.11
N GLU A 49 -8.22 -5.29 3.98
CA GLU A 49 -9.65 -5.16 4.27
C GLU A 49 -10.50 -5.97 3.30
N ALA A 50 -10.19 -5.94 2.00
CA ALA A 50 -10.89 -6.77 1.02
C ALA A 50 -10.72 -8.25 1.34
N PHE A 51 -9.50 -8.69 1.64
CA PHE A 51 -9.23 -10.07 2.00
C PHE A 51 -9.97 -10.48 3.29
N ARG A 52 -9.95 -9.64 4.33
CA ARG A 52 -10.66 -9.87 5.58
C ARG A 52 -12.17 -10.03 5.34
N GLY A 53 -12.77 -9.16 4.51
CA GLY A 53 -14.19 -9.25 4.17
C GLY A 53 -14.53 -10.57 3.47
N ALA A 54 -13.73 -10.99 2.50
CA ALA A 54 -13.89 -12.27 1.82
C ALA A 54 -13.77 -13.47 2.78
N VAL A 55 -12.78 -13.45 3.68
CA VAL A 55 -12.60 -14.49 4.71
C VAL A 55 -13.84 -14.59 5.61
N TYR A 56 -14.36 -13.45 6.07
CA TYR A 56 -15.53 -13.44 6.93
C TYR A 56 -16.80 -13.95 6.23
N ALA A 57 -16.96 -13.63 4.94
CA ALA A 57 -18.09 -14.13 4.17
C ALA A 57 -18.07 -15.66 4.06
N VAL A 58 -16.93 -16.24 3.76
CA VAL A 58 -16.77 -17.69 3.65
C VAL A 58 -16.91 -18.34 5.05
N ALA A 59 -16.25 -17.79 6.07
CA ALA A 59 -16.30 -18.32 7.43
C ALA A 59 -17.70 -18.29 8.07
N SER A 60 -18.53 -17.31 7.69
CA SER A 60 -19.91 -17.21 8.16
C SER A 60 -20.91 -18.05 7.35
N GLY A 61 -20.47 -18.66 6.25
CA GLY A 61 -21.36 -19.38 5.33
C GLY A 61 -22.21 -18.47 4.42
N ALA A 62 -21.91 -17.16 4.38
CA ALA A 62 -22.59 -16.21 3.49
C ALA A 62 -22.15 -16.34 2.01
N ALA A 63 -21.02 -16.96 1.78
CA ALA A 63 -20.48 -17.27 0.46
C ALA A 63 -19.68 -18.58 0.53
N ASP A 64 -19.74 -19.39 -0.52
CA ASP A 64 -18.84 -20.54 -0.67
C ASP A 64 -17.53 -20.10 -1.31
N ILE A 65 -17.60 -19.18 -2.29
CA ILE A 65 -16.45 -18.62 -2.98
C ILE A 65 -16.53 -17.11 -2.97
N ALA A 66 -15.57 -16.47 -2.34
CA ALA A 66 -15.45 -15.02 -2.27
C ALA A 66 -14.20 -14.52 -3.00
N LEU A 67 -14.33 -13.41 -3.72
CA LEU A 67 -13.26 -12.75 -4.45
C LEU A 67 -12.78 -11.50 -3.68
N ALA A 68 -11.48 -11.41 -3.43
CA ALA A 68 -10.83 -10.19 -2.95
C ALA A 68 -9.93 -9.62 -4.05
N VAL A 69 -10.14 -8.37 -4.43
CA VAL A 69 -9.36 -7.68 -5.47
C VAL A 69 -8.92 -6.31 -4.97
N GLY A 70 -7.64 -6.00 -5.13
CA GLY A 70 -7.10 -4.67 -4.91
C GLY A 70 -6.53 -4.12 -6.23
N VAL A 71 -6.85 -2.89 -6.55
CA VAL A 71 -6.37 -2.19 -7.74
C VAL A 71 -6.05 -0.75 -7.41
N GLU A 72 -4.86 -0.32 -7.81
CA GLU A 72 -4.45 1.09 -7.81
C GLU A 72 -3.75 1.44 -9.12
N LYS A 73 -3.84 2.72 -9.50
CA LYS A 73 -3.26 3.24 -10.71
C LYS A 73 -2.59 4.59 -10.44
N LEU A 74 -1.64 4.59 -9.50
CA LEU A 74 -1.02 5.82 -8.98
C LEU A 74 -0.23 6.58 -10.02
N LYS A 75 0.62 5.88 -10.76
CA LYS A 75 1.55 6.50 -11.70
C LYS A 75 0.84 7.14 -12.89
N ASP A 76 -0.19 6.48 -13.39
CA ASP A 76 -0.92 6.91 -14.60
C ASP A 76 -1.92 8.04 -14.33
N THR A 77 -2.21 8.35 -13.07
CA THR A 77 -3.11 9.47 -12.70
C THR A 77 -2.45 10.83 -12.80
N GLY A 78 -1.14 10.88 -13.09
CA GLY A 78 -0.36 12.12 -13.10
C GLY A 78 0.07 12.60 -11.71
N TYR A 79 -0.31 11.90 -10.64
CA TYR A 79 0.22 12.16 -9.31
C TYR A 79 1.63 11.58 -9.17
N GLY A 80 2.57 12.37 -8.70
CA GLY A 80 3.93 11.92 -8.39
C GLY A 80 4.03 11.03 -7.14
N GLY A 81 2.91 10.58 -6.61
CA GLY A 81 2.73 9.79 -5.41
C GLY A 81 1.26 9.74 -5.01
N LEU A 82 0.98 9.52 -3.74
CA LEU A 82 -0.39 9.60 -3.23
C LEU A 82 -0.91 11.05 -3.35
N PRO A 83 -2.13 11.26 -3.87
CA PRO A 83 -2.70 12.59 -3.95
C PRO A 83 -2.84 13.18 -2.55
N GLN A 84 -2.27 14.37 -2.37
CA GLN A 84 -2.41 15.12 -1.12
C GLN A 84 -3.80 15.76 -1.10
N ARG A 85 -4.61 15.38 -0.13
CA ARG A 85 -5.85 16.10 0.18
C ARG A 85 -5.59 16.99 1.38
N SER A 86 -6.02 18.25 1.31
CA SER A 86 -6.04 19.13 2.48
C SER A 86 -6.86 18.48 3.59
N ARG A 87 -6.24 18.33 4.74
CA ARG A 87 -6.89 17.79 5.95
C ARG A 87 -7.57 18.87 6.78
N GLY A 88 -7.68 20.08 6.21
CA GLY A 88 -8.17 21.27 6.88
C GLY A 88 -7.05 22.10 7.51
N ALA A 89 -7.31 23.41 7.63
CA ALA A 89 -6.30 24.42 8.01
C ALA A 89 -5.57 24.11 9.32
N LEU A 90 -6.25 23.56 10.31
CA LEU A 90 -5.64 23.20 11.59
C LEU A 90 -4.64 22.03 11.45
N ASN A 91 -4.98 21.02 10.66
CA ASN A 91 -4.07 19.91 10.41
C ASN A 91 -2.84 20.35 9.60
N ASP A 92 -3.05 21.17 8.58
CA ASP A 92 -1.96 21.68 7.73
C ASP A 92 -1.00 22.58 8.53
N GLN A 93 -1.51 23.27 9.54
CA GLN A 93 -0.71 24.13 10.41
C GLN A 93 0.10 23.34 11.44
N PHE A 94 -0.46 22.28 12.02
CA PHE A 94 0.18 21.50 13.10
C PHE A 94 0.88 20.23 12.61
N TRP A 95 0.53 19.71 11.43
CA TRP A 95 1.14 18.55 10.82
C TRP A 95 1.86 18.96 9.53
N SER A 96 3.11 19.36 9.67
CA SER A 96 3.96 19.72 8.53
C SER A 96 4.29 18.55 7.60
N ASN A 97 3.85 17.36 7.95
CA ASN A 97 4.19 16.13 7.25
C ASN A 97 2.99 15.59 6.47
N ASN A 98 2.99 15.83 5.17
CA ASN A 98 1.91 15.48 4.26
C ASN A 98 2.22 14.27 3.37
N SER A 99 3.31 13.54 3.64
CA SER A 99 3.71 12.38 2.83
C SER A 99 3.70 11.09 3.64
N ALA A 100 3.47 9.95 2.97
CA ALA A 100 3.59 8.64 3.61
C ALA A 100 5.01 8.38 4.16
N PRO A 101 6.10 8.63 3.38
CA PRO A 101 7.46 8.50 3.92
C PRO A 101 7.68 9.33 5.17
N GLY A 102 7.20 10.56 5.20
CA GLY A 102 7.32 11.42 6.38
C GLY A 102 6.58 10.88 7.60
N SER A 103 5.39 10.32 7.44
CA SER A 103 4.64 9.70 8.56
C SER A 103 5.37 8.46 9.10
N PHE A 104 5.90 7.63 8.24
CA PHE A 104 6.72 6.48 8.66
C PHE A 104 8.06 6.88 9.26
N ALA A 105 8.66 7.97 8.80
CA ALA A 105 9.86 8.54 9.38
C ALA A 105 9.64 9.00 10.84
N GLN A 106 8.50 9.63 11.13
CA GLN A 106 8.12 9.96 12.49
C GLN A 106 7.97 8.72 13.37
N LEU A 107 7.38 7.64 12.83
CA LEU A 107 7.27 6.37 13.55
C LEU A 107 8.64 5.77 13.85
N ALA A 108 9.55 5.76 12.88
CA ALA A 108 10.92 5.28 13.06
C ALA A 108 11.67 6.09 14.12
N SER A 109 11.55 7.42 14.08
CA SER A 109 12.17 8.32 15.09
C SER A 109 11.57 8.11 16.48
N ALA A 110 10.26 7.93 16.58
CA ALA A 110 9.60 7.64 17.84
C ALA A 110 10.02 6.27 18.42
N TYR A 111 10.18 5.26 17.56
CA TYR A 111 10.70 3.96 17.97
C TYR A 111 12.12 4.07 18.52
N GLN A 112 12.99 4.78 17.79
CA GLN A 112 14.37 5.03 18.19
C GLN A 112 14.43 5.72 19.57
N ALA A 113 13.67 6.78 19.76
CA ALA A 113 13.62 7.52 21.01
C ALA A 113 13.08 6.67 22.17
N LYS A 114 12.00 5.93 21.93
CA LYS A 114 11.35 5.10 22.95
C LYS A 114 12.25 3.96 23.44
N HIS A 115 12.99 3.35 22.54
CA HIS A 115 13.77 2.14 22.84
C HIS A 115 15.27 2.39 22.98
N GLY A 116 15.73 3.64 22.83
CA GLY A 116 17.14 4.01 22.94
C GLY A 116 18.03 3.34 21.89
N VAL A 117 17.47 3.04 20.69
CA VAL A 117 18.21 2.37 19.63
C VAL A 117 19.16 3.36 18.95
N ASP A 118 20.40 2.93 18.70
CA ASP A 118 21.35 3.72 17.92
C ASP A 118 20.83 3.98 16.51
N LYS A 119 21.07 5.18 15.99
CA LYS A 119 20.57 5.61 14.68
C LYS A 119 21.11 4.73 13.54
N ASN A 120 22.40 4.37 13.61
CA ASN A 120 23.02 3.54 12.58
C ASN A 120 22.53 2.09 12.65
N ASP A 121 22.29 1.57 13.85
CA ASP A 121 21.75 0.22 14.03
C ASP A 121 20.31 0.13 13.50
N LEU A 122 19.48 1.13 13.78
CA LEU A 122 18.14 1.20 13.18
C LEU A 122 18.22 1.26 11.66
N LYS A 123 19.09 2.11 11.11
CA LYS A 123 19.26 2.24 9.66
C LYS A 123 19.75 0.94 9.01
N ARG A 124 20.69 0.24 9.64
CA ARG A 124 21.16 -1.07 9.14
C ARG A 124 20.06 -2.13 9.17
N ALA A 125 19.26 -2.14 10.24
CA ALA A 125 18.12 -3.06 10.31
C ALA A 125 17.12 -2.82 9.16
N MET A 126 16.80 -1.55 8.85
CA MET A 126 15.97 -1.20 7.71
C MET A 126 16.65 -1.57 6.37
N ALA A 127 17.96 -1.32 6.24
CA ALA A 127 18.71 -1.68 5.04
C ALA A 127 18.68 -3.19 4.77
N HIS A 128 18.81 -4.02 5.82
CA HIS A 128 18.67 -5.47 5.69
C HIS A 128 17.32 -5.89 5.11
N ILE A 129 16.23 -5.25 5.53
CA ILE A 129 14.89 -5.51 4.98
C ILE A 129 14.81 -5.11 3.51
N SER A 130 15.36 -3.96 3.14
CA SER A 130 15.40 -3.47 1.76
C SER A 130 16.19 -4.38 0.84
N VAL A 131 17.39 -4.82 1.27
CA VAL A 131 18.24 -5.77 0.55
C VAL A 131 17.50 -7.09 0.29
N LYS A 132 16.88 -7.65 1.35
CA LYS A 132 16.08 -8.87 1.24
C LYS A 132 14.94 -8.70 0.23
N SER A 133 14.21 -7.58 0.30
CA SER A 133 13.06 -7.33 -0.57
C SER A 133 13.48 -7.19 -2.04
N HIS A 134 14.57 -6.47 -2.31
CA HIS A 134 15.13 -6.35 -3.66
C HIS A 134 15.69 -7.67 -4.20
N ALA A 135 16.33 -8.50 -3.35
CA ALA A 135 16.79 -9.82 -3.74
C ALA A 135 15.62 -10.75 -4.14
N ASN A 136 14.50 -10.65 -3.45
CA ASN A 136 13.28 -11.38 -3.79
C ASN A 136 12.61 -10.81 -5.06
N GLY A 137 12.56 -9.48 -5.19
CA GLY A 137 12.04 -8.80 -6.38
C GLY A 137 12.81 -9.18 -7.65
N ALA A 138 14.14 -9.30 -7.55
CA ALA A 138 14.98 -9.71 -8.68
C ALA A 138 14.65 -11.12 -9.21
N LYS A 139 14.03 -11.97 -8.39
CA LYS A 139 13.61 -13.34 -8.76
C LYS A 139 12.15 -13.40 -9.26
N ASN A 140 11.40 -12.32 -9.12
CA ASN A 140 9.99 -12.28 -9.50
C ASN A 140 9.82 -11.59 -10.86
N PRO A 141 9.42 -12.31 -11.92
CA PRO A 141 9.26 -11.71 -13.27
C PRO A 141 8.16 -10.65 -13.34
N LYS A 142 7.28 -10.57 -12.33
CA LYS A 142 6.21 -9.58 -12.24
C LYS A 142 6.55 -8.40 -11.33
N ALA A 143 7.72 -8.39 -10.70
CA ALA A 143 8.12 -7.27 -9.86
C ALA A 143 8.46 -6.04 -10.71
N HIS A 144 8.04 -4.86 -10.24
CA HIS A 144 8.41 -3.60 -10.88
C HIS A 144 9.92 -3.35 -10.80
N LEU A 145 10.54 -3.64 -9.66
CA LEU A 145 11.98 -3.50 -9.44
C LEU A 145 12.64 -4.89 -9.38
N GLN A 146 13.37 -5.24 -10.44
CA GLN A 146 13.96 -6.58 -10.60
C GLN A 146 15.49 -6.58 -10.44
N LYS A 147 16.03 -5.63 -9.68
CA LYS A 147 17.46 -5.50 -9.45
C LYS A 147 17.79 -5.71 -7.97
N ALA A 148 18.68 -6.65 -7.69
CA ALA A 148 19.25 -6.80 -6.36
C ALA A 148 20.14 -5.60 -6.01
N ILE A 149 20.16 -5.23 -4.75
CA ILE A 149 21.01 -4.17 -4.18
C ILE A 149 21.69 -4.71 -2.93
N ASP A 150 22.78 -4.06 -2.54
CA ASP A 150 23.52 -4.35 -1.32
C ASP A 150 23.24 -3.30 -0.21
N GLU A 151 23.78 -3.56 0.97
CA GLU A 151 23.61 -2.68 2.13
C GLU A 151 24.25 -1.30 1.89
N ASP A 152 25.43 -1.24 1.28
CA ASP A 152 26.12 0.02 1.00
C ASP A 152 25.29 0.92 0.10
N ARG A 153 24.63 0.34 -0.90
CA ARG A 153 23.71 1.04 -1.79
C ARG A 153 22.52 1.63 -1.02
N VAL A 154 21.98 0.91 -0.05
CA VAL A 154 20.87 1.40 0.78
C VAL A 154 21.34 2.48 1.75
N MET A 155 22.49 2.28 2.40
CA MET A 155 23.05 3.22 3.37
C MET A 155 23.45 4.55 2.74
N SER A 156 23.94 4.53 1.49
CA SER A 156 24.36 5.73 0.75
C SER A 156 23.26 6.38 -0.09
N ALA A 157 22.03 5.86 -0.02
CA ALA A 157 20.92 6.39 -0.81
C ALA A 157 20.51 7.80 -0.37
N PRO A 158 20.00 8.63 -1.31
CA PRO A 158 19.47 9.95 -0.95
C PRO A 158 18.42 9.87 0.14
N MET A 159 18.49 10.80 1.09
CA MET A 159 17.51 10.93 2.16
C MET A 159 16.18 11.46 1.60
N ILE A 160 15.09 10.81 1.97
CA ILE A 160 13.72 11.23 1.59
C ILE A 160 13.03 11.91 2.76
N ALA A 161 13.02 11.26 3.92
CA ALA A 161 12.49 11.80 5.17
C ALA A 161 13.23 11.12 6.33
N GLU A 162 14.07 11.83 7.05
CA GLU A 162 14.93 11.22 8.05
C GLU A 162 14.14 10.42 9.12
N PRO A 163 14.51 9.14 9.41
CA PRO A 163 15.72 8.42 8.97
C PRO A 163 15.60 7.62 7.66
N LEU A 164 14.53 7.81 6.89
CA LEU A 164 14.25 7.02 5.68
C LEU A 164 14.96 7.58 4.44
N GLY A 165 15.81 6.77 3.83
CA GLY A 165 16.37 7.01 2.50
C GLY A 165 15.48 6.41 1.39
N LEU A 166 15.92 6.58 0.14
CA LEU A 166 15.16 6.17 -1.04
C LEU A 166 14.73 4.70 -1.01
N PHE A 167 15.60 3.80 -0.59
CA PHE A 167 15.31 2.37 -0.56
C PHE A 167 14.55 1.90 0.67
N ASP A 168 14.31 2.78 1.63
CA ASP A 168 13.43 2.52 2.78
C ASP A 168 11.97 2.88 2.45
N CYS A 169 11.73 3.52 1.32
CA CYS A 169 10.42 3.93 0.86
C CYS A 169 9.89 2.97 -0.21
N CYS A 170 8.55 2.88 -0.33
CA CYS A 170 7.93 2.11 -1.39
C CYS A 170 8.05 2.81 -2.75
N GLY A 171 8.12 2.03 -3.82
CA GLY A 171 8.01 2.54 -5.18
C GLY A 171 6.57 2.92 -5.53
N VAL A 172 6.41 3.85 -6.46
CA VAL A 172 5.13 4.21 -7.06
C VAL A 172 4.99 3.49 -8.40
N SER A 173 3.93 2.71 -8.56
CA SER A 173 3.63 1.94 -9.76
C SER A 173 2.34 2.43 -10.43
#